data_18b72e8e2f32026e407efaafa5b7a253
#
_entry.id   18b72e8e2f32026e407efaafa5b7a253
#
_cell.length_a   1.000
_cell.length_b   1.000
_cell.length_c   1.000
_cell.angle_alpha   90.00
_cell.angle_beta   90.00
_cell.angle_gamma   90.00
#
_symmetry.space_group_name_H-M   'P 1'
#
loop_
_entity.id
_entity.type
_entity.pdbx_description
1 polymer ?
#
loop_
_entity_poly.entity_id
_entity_poly.type
_entity_poly.pdbx_seq_one_letter_code
_entity_poly.pdbx_strand_id
1 'polypeptide(L)'
;MLSTVEVGRGEFGFSAAHARLHDGEFEPLHGHTFQVTLRLSGVPADDGMLIEFSEVKTALREAIAPLRRRTMMPGRAPEVLITSENNTLSIVAGRKRYVLPAEDVVVLPLVNTTTETIADYLLERVLPYLHGYGLTTVELAVSEAPDTSATARFDFT
;
A
#
# COMPACT_ATOMS: atom_id res chain seq x y z
N MET A 1 -5.78 -16.00 26.30
CA MET A 1 -5.93 -14.54 26.25
C MET A 1 -5.42 -14.04 24.90
N LEU A 2 -6.15 -13.20 24.24
CA LEU A 2 -5.72 -12.56 22.98
C LEU A 2 -4.95 -11.29 23.29
N SER A 3 -3.87 -11.07 22.57
CA SER A 3 -3.09 -9.84 22.59
C SER A 3 -3.17 -9.15 21.24
N THR A 4 -3.03 -7.83 21.25
CA THR A 4 -2.95 -7.03 20.03
C THR A 4 -1.73 -6.14 20.12
N VAL A 5 -0.94 -6.12 19.05
CA VAL A 5 0.21 -5.22 18.88
C VAL A 5 0.00 -4.35 17.65
N GLU A 6 0.61 -3.19 17.67
CA GLU A 6 0.51 -2.24 16.57
C GLU A 6 1.91 -1.69 16.23
N VAL A 7 2.21 -1.68 14.93
CA VAL A 7 3.48 -1.15 14.39
C VAL A 7 3.12 -0.25 13.21
N GLY A 8 3.65 0.96 13.20
CA GLY A 8 3.37 1.85 12.08
C GLY A 8 3.63 3.30 12.38
N ARG A 9 3.19 4.16 11.45
CA ARG A 9 3.40 5.61 11.46
C ARG A 9 4.88 5.99 11.39
N GLY A 10 5.20 7.25 11.57
CA GLY A 10 6.59 7.72 11.56
C GLY A 10 7.34 7.27 10.31
N GLU A 11 8.37 6.45 10.48
CA GLU A 11 9.18 5.95 9.37
C GLU A 11 8.43 5.05 8.37
N PHE A 12 7.24 4.58 8.71
CA PHE A 12 6.39 3.76 7.84
C PHE A 12 5.41 4.59 7.00
N GLY A 13 5.60 5.90 6.96
CA GLY A 13 4.97 6.77 5.99
C GLY A 13 5.75 6.80 4.68
N PHE A 14 5.08 7.18 3.60
CA PHE A 14 5.72 7.41 2.31
C PHE A 14 5.03 8.54 1.56
N SER A 15 5.84 9.36 0.90
CA SER A 15 5.35 10.39 -0.01
C SER A 15 5.18 9.78 -1.39
N ALA A 16 4.00 9.95 -1.98
CA ALA A 16 3.69 9.46 -3.32
C ALA A 16 2.64 10.34 -3.98
N ALA A 17 2.66 10.38 -5.30
CA ALA A 17 1.62 11.01 -6.09
C ALA A 17 0.65 9.97 -6.63
N HIS A 18 -0.60 10.34 -6.78
CA HIS A 18 -1.61 9.54 -7.43
C HIS A 18 -2.71 10.41 -8.04
N ALA A 19 -3.51 9.78 -8.89
CA ALA A 19 -4.76 10.33 -9.38
C ALA A 19 -5.78 9.20 -9.43
N ARG A 20 -6.84 9.33 -8.66
CA ARG A 20 -7.92 8.35 -8.65
C ARG A 20 -8.69 8.39 -9.98
N LEU A 21 -9.07 7.22 -10.48
CA LEU A 21 -9.97 7.11 -11.61
C LEU A 21 -11.41 7.31 -11.18
N HIS A 22 -12.13 8.13 -11.94
CA HIS A 22 -13.56 8.36 -11.79
C HIS A 22 -14.19 8.58 -13.16
N ASP A 23 -15.21 7.80 -13.49
CA ASP A 23 -15.90 7.86 -14.79
C ASP A 23 -14.93 7.82 -16.00
N GLY A 24 -13.92 6.96 -15.95
CA GLY A 24 -12.96 6.75 -17.04
C GLY A 24 -11.90 7.82 -17.19
N GLU A 25 -11.83 8.79 -16.29
CA GLU A 25 -10.80 9.83 -16.29
C GLU A 25 -10.08 9.90 -14.94
N PHE A 26 -8.86 10.39 -14.97
CA PHE A 26 -8.14 10.72 -13.75
C PHE A 26 -8.63 12.05 -13.14
N GLU A 27 -8.82 12.08 -11.84
CA GLU A 27 -8.86 13.34 -11.10
C GLU A 27 -7.49 14.06 -11.21
N PRO A 28 -7.36 15.33 -10.80
CA PRO A 28 -6.07 16.03 -10.82
C PRO A 28 -4.99 15.23 -10.06
N LEU A 29 -3.82 15.09 -10.69
CA LEU A 29 -2.66 14.46 -10.09
C LEU A 29 -2.22 15.28 -8.86
N HIS A 30 -2.05 14.61 -7.74
CA HIS A 30 -1.64 15.23 -6.48
C HIS A 30 -0.88 14.23 -5.62
N GLY A 31 -0.31 14.69 -4.52
CA GLY A 31 0.46 13.86 -3.63
C GLY A 31 0.00 13.95 -2.18
N HIS A 32 0.33 12.89 -1.45
CA HIS A 32 0.12 12.78 -0.01
C HIS A 32 1.37 12.22 0.67
N THR A 33 1.50 12.48 1.95
CA THR A 33 2.33 11.67 2.83
C THR A 33 1.43 10.58 3.44
N PHE A 34 1.44 9.42 2.80
CA PHE A 34 0.67 8.28 3.27
C PHE A 34 1.26 7.74 4.58
N GLN A 35 0.43 7.39 5.53
CA GLN A 35 0.82 6.72 6.77
C GLN A 35 0.30 5.29 6.76
N VAL A 36 1.12 4.35 7.22
CA VAL A 36 0.77 2.93 7.26
C VAL A 36 0.87 2.44 8.69
N THR A 37 -0.13 1.69 9.12
CA THR A 37 -0.18 1.05 10.43
C THR A 37 -0.59 -0.41 10.27
N LEU A 38 0.15 -1.31 10.89
CA LEU A 38 -0.15 -2.73 10.92
C LEU A 38 -0.55 -3.12 12.34
N ARG A 39 -1.73 -3.70 12.47
CA ARG A 39 -2.28 -4.20 13.73
C ARG A 39 -2.43 -5.72 13.66
N LEU A 40 -1.85 -6.41 14.62
CA LEU A 40 -1.79 -7.86 14.66
C LEU A 40 -2.39 -8.35 15.97
N SER A 41 -3.33 -9.29 15.86
CA SER A 41 -3.98 -9.91 17.02
C SER A 41 -3.78 -11.41 17.01
N GLY A 42 -3.62 -12.01 18.18
CA GLY A 42 -3.42 -13.44 18.30
C GLY A 42 -3.12 -13.89 19.71
N VAL A 43 -2.67 -15.13 19.83
CA VAL A 43 -2.29 -15.75 21.12
C VAL A 43 -0.78 -15.71 21.23
N PRO A 44 -0.23 -15.00 22.23
CA PRO A 44 1.21 -15.02 22.47
C PRO A 44 1.74 -16.43 22.77
N ALA A 45 3.01 -16.67 22.45
CA ALA A 45 3.72 -17.87 22.81
C ALA A 45 3.98 -17.93 24.35
N ASP A 46 4.57 -19.03 24.83
CA ASP A 46 4.81 -19.24 26.26
C ASP A 46 5.74 -18.21 26.90
N ASP A 47 6.59 -17.57 26.09
CA ASP A 47 7.46 -16.46 26.51
C ASP A 47 6.74 -15.10 26.56
N GLY A 48 5.46 -15.07 26.21
CA GLY A 48 4.63 -13.86 26.17
C GLY A 48 4.74 -13.05 24.89
N MET A 49 5.52 -13.50 23.91
CA MET A 49 5.72 -12.79 22.64
C MET A 49 4.66 -13.19 21.62
N LEU A 50 3.98 -12.22 21.03
CA LEU A 50 3.06 -12.46 19.93
C LEU A 50 3.80 -12.50 18.59
N ILE A 51 4.72 -11.57 18.38
CA ILE A 51 5.51 -11.47 17.15
C ILE A 51 6.76 -10.62 17.42
N GLU A 52 7.81 -10.87 16.65
CA GLU A 52 9.04 -10.07 16.69
C GLU A 52 8.85 -8.76 15.92
N PHE A 53 8.93 -7.64 16.62
CA PHE A 53 8.70 -6.32 16.00
C PHE A 53 9.69 -5.98 14.89
N SER A 54 10.94 -6.45 14.98
CA SER A 54 11.95 -6.21 13.95
C SER A 54 11.55 -6.84 12.60
N GLU A 55 10.91 -8.01 12.62
CA GLU A 55 10.40 -8.68 11.43
C GLU A 55 9.24 -7.91 10.81
N VAL A 56 8.31 -7.43 11.64
CA VAL A 56 7.17 -6.61 11.20
C VAL A 56 7.66 -5.32 10.55
N LYS A 57 8.62 -4.65 11.18
CA LYS A 57 9.22 -3.41 10.66
C LYS A 57 9.92 -3.65 9.32
N THR A 58 10.64 -4.75 9.18
CA THR A 58 11.30 -5.13 7.92
C THR A 58 10.26 -5.37 6.82
N ALA A 59 9.19 -6.12 7.13
CA ALA A 59 8.11 -6.38 6.19
C ALA A 59 7.45 -5.08 5.70
N LEU A 60 7.16 -4.15 6.60
CA LEU A 60 6.58 -2.86 6.26
C LEU A 60 7.53 -2.01 5.40
N ARG A 61 8.81 -1.93 5.76
CA ARG A 61 9.80 -1.18 4.97
C ARG A 61 9.90 -1.70 3.55
N GLU A 62 9.97 -3.02 3.39
CA GLU A 62 10.09 -3.65 2.06
C GLU A 62 8.80 -3.46 1.23
N ALA A 63 7.63 -3.56 1.84
CA ALA A 63 6.36 -3.35 1.16
C ALA A 63 6.21 -1.89 0.68
N ILE A 64 6.65 -0.94 1.47
CA ILE A 64 6.52 0.51 1.21
C ILE A 64 7.60 1.02 0.24
N ALA A 65 8.81 0.47 0.28
CA ALA A 65 9.95 1.00 -0.45
C ALA A 65 9.69 1.26 -1.95
N PRO A 66 9.01 0.37 -2.70
CA PRO A 66 8.74 0.63 -4.12
C PRO A 66 7.80 1.81 -4.39
N LEU A 67 7.04 2.25 -3.38
CA LEU A 67 6.06 3.33 -3.51
C LEU A 67 6.64 4.70 -3.19
N ARG A 68 7.72 4.74 -2.42
CA ARG A 68 8.31 6.00 -1.94
C ARG A 68 8.74 6.87 -3.10
N ARG A 69 8.29 8.13 -3.09
CA ARG A 69 8.63 9.17 -4.06
C ARG A 69 8.34 8.75 -5.50
N ARG A 70 7.26 7.99 -5.68
CA ARG A 70 6.80 7.55 -7.00
C ARG A 70 5.40 8.11 -7.26
N THR A 71 5.06 8.17 -8.54
CA THR A 71 3.69 8.33 -9.00
C THR A 71 3.08 6.94 -9.17
N MET A 72 2.07 6.64 -8.38
CA MET A 72 1.38 5.35 -8.42
C MET A 72 0.35 5.33 -9.54
N MET A 73 0.44 4.34 -10.43
CA MET A 73 -0.48 4.18 -11.56
C MET A 73 -1.13 2.79 -11.53
N PRO A 74 -2.43 2.72 -11.88
CA PRO A 74 -3.19 1.47 -11.84
C PRO A 74 -2.94 0.64 -13.11
N GLY A 75 -2.15 -0.42 -13.01
CA GLY A 75 -1.77 -1.29 -14.13
C GLY A 75 -2.86 -2.24 -14.60
N ARG A 76 -3.94 -2.43 -13.82
CA ARG A 76 -5.07 -3.30 -14.15
C ARG A 76 -6.37 -2.55 -14.45
N ALA A 77 -6.29 -1.23 -14.59
CA ALA A 77 -7.44 -0.43 -14.98
C ALA A 77 -7.68 -0.56 -16.49
N PRO A 78 -8.85 -1.08 -16.95
CA PRO A 78 -9.13 -1.23 -18.38
C PRO A 78 -9.14 0.10 -19.14
N GLU A 79 -9.48 1.19 -18.46
CA GLU A 79 -9.59 2.54 -19.05
C GLU A 79 -8.23 3.22 -19.24
N VAL A 80 -7.16 2.66 -18.66
CA VAL A 80 -5.83 3.28 -18.69
C VAL A 80 -4.92 2.56 -19.65
N LEU A 81 -4.37 3.30 -20.61
CA LEU A 81 -3.35 2.82 -21.50
C LEU A 81 -1.98 3.31 -21.04
N ILE A 82 -1.09 2.39 -20.70
CA ILE A 82 0.29 2.67 -20.31
C ILE A 82 1.22 2.11 -21.38
N THR A 83 2.03 3.00 -21.97
CA THR A 83 3.05 2.61 -22.97
C THR A 83 4.42 3.11 -22.54
N SER A 84 5.45 2.35 -22.87
CA SER A 84 6.85 2.66 -22.52
C SER A 84 7.66 2.92 -23.78
N GLU A 85 8.41 4.02 -23.77
CA GLU A 85 9.33 4.39 -24.86
C GLU A 85 10.49 5.22 -24.28
N ASN A 86 11.72 4.85 -24.60
CA ASN A 86 12.94 5.61 -24.24
C ASN A 86 12.99 6.02 -22.73
N ASN A 87 12.78 5.07 -21.84
CA ASN A 87 12.74 5.31 -20.39
C ASN A 87 11.65 6.29 -19.94
N THR A 88 10.61 6.47 -20.74
CA THR A 88 9.48 7.33 -20.47
C THR A 88 8.20 6.52 -20.50
N LEU A 89 7.27 6.79 -19.61
CA LEU A 89 5.93 6.21 -19.63
C LEU A 89 4.92 7.26 -20.11
N SER A 90 4.08 6.86 -21.04
CA SER A 90 2.89 7.59 -21.44
C SER A 90 1.67 6.90 -20.84
N ILE A 91 0.87 7.66 -20.10
CA ILE A 91 -0.28 7.15 -19.35
C ILE A 91 -1.49 7.95 -19.79
N VAL A 92 -2.45 7.27 -20.42
CA VAL A 92 -3.64 7.91 -20.99
C VAL A 92 -4.91 7.31 -20.39
N ALA A 93 -5.78 8.18 -19.91
CA ALA A 93 -7.14 7.82 -19.51
C ALA A 93 -8.11 8.95 -19.89
N GLY A 94 -9.10 8.63 -20.73
CA GLY A 94 -10.03 9.62 -21.26
C GLY A 94 -9.28 10.72 -22.03
N ARG A 95 -9.49 11.96 -21.64
CA ARG A 95 -8.84 13.13 -22.26
C ARG A 95 -7.49 13.48 -21.64
N LYS A 96 -7.10 12.82 -20.54
CA LYS A 96 -5.87 13.14 -19.84
C LYS A 96 -4.72 12.25 -20.28
N ARG A 97 -3.55 12.85 -20.40
CA ARG A 97 -2.31 12.17 -20.71
C ARG A 97 -1.18 12.69 -19.81
N TYR A 98 -0.48 11.75 -19.19
CA TYR A 98 0.76 12.04 -18.49
C TYR A 98 1.93 11.40 -19.21
N VAL A 99 3.04 12.13 -19.31
CA VAL A 99 4.31 11.60 -19.82
C VAL A 99 5.36 11.85 -18.73
N LEU A 100 5.86 10.78 -18.16
CA LEU A 100 6.74 10.83 -16.99
C LEU A 100 7.98 9.95 -17.21
N PRO A 101 9.12 10.29 -16.60
CA PRO A 101 10.24 9.36 -16.54
C PRO A 101 9.80 8.04 -15.92
N ALA A 102 10.22 6.91 -16.50
CA ALA A 102 9.82 5.60 -16.01
C ALA A 102 10.26 5.36 -14.54
N GLU A 103 11.40 5.93 -14.15
CA GLU A 103 11.91 5.84 -12.78
C GLU A 103 11.06 6.58 -11.74
N ASP A 104 10.24 7.53 -12.17
CA ASP A 104 9.35 8.29 -11.28
C ASP A 104 7.99 7.63 -11.08
N VAL A 105 7.73 6.53 -11.76
CA VAL A 105 6.42 5.86 -11.76
C VAL A 105 6.55 4.45 -11.20
N VAL A 106 5.57 4.05 -10.39
CA VAL A 106 5.32 2.65 -10.07
C VAL A 106 3.96 2.25 -10.63
N VAL A 107 3.97 1.23 -11.49
CA VAL A 107 2.74 0.64 -12.02
C VAL A 107 2.34 -0.50 -11.11
N LEU A 108 1.21 -0.34 -10.44
CA LEU A 108 0.72 -1.30 -9.46
C LEU A 108 -0.32 -2.24 -10.08
N PRO A 109 -0.40 -3.49 -9.62
CA PRO A 109 -1.39 -4.45 -10.10
C PRO A 109 -2.78 -4.16 -9.50
N LEU A 110 -3.26 -2.94 -9.68
CA LEU A 110 -4.50 -2.41 -9.11
C LEU A 110 -5.40 -1.85 -10.21
N VAL A 111 -6.70 -1.89 -9.97
CA VAL A 111 -7.71 -1.29 -10.85
C VAL A 111 -7.86 0.23 -10.65
N ASN A 112 -7.40 0.73 -9.53
CA ASN A 112 -7.40 2.15 -9.16
C ASN A 112 -6.36 2.36 -8.05
N THR A 113 -5.95 3.61 -7.80
CA THR A 113 -5.02 3.95 -6.73
C THR A 113 -5.74 4.66 -5.57
N THR A 114 -6.81 4.05 -5.12
CA THR A 114 -7.53 4.49 -3.92
C THR A 114 -6.81 4.05 -2.65
N THR A 115 -7.10 4.67 -1.53
CA THR A 115 -6.55 4.29 -0.23
C THR A 115 -6.87 2.83 0.10
N GLU A 116 -8.07 2.36 -0.26
CA GLU A 116 -8.54 0.98 -0.08
C GLU A 116 -7.69 -0.03 -0.87
N THR A 117 -7.48 0.22 -2.16
CA THR A 117 -6.69 -0.69 -3.00
C THR A 117 -5.21 -0.70 -2.63
N ILE A 118 -4.68 0.44 -2.17
CA ILE A 118 -3.31 0.52 -1.65
C ILE A 118 -3.18 -0.27 -0.36
N ALA A 119 -4.18 -0.21 0.53
CA ALA A 119 -4.18 -1.00 1.77
C ALA A 119 -4.19 -2.51 1.48
N ASP A 120 -5.03 -2.97 0.55
CA ASP A 120 -5.06 -4.37 0.11
C ASP A 120 -3.70 -4.80 -0.45
N TYR A 121 -3.13 -4.00 -1.34
CA TYR A 121 -1.83 -4.28 -1.96
C TYR A 121 -0.71 -4.43 -0.91
N LEU A 122 -0.63 -3.49 0.03
CA LEU A 122 0.40 -3.52 1.06
C LEU A 122 0.20 -4.71 2.02
N LEU A 123 -1.05 -5.04 2.37
CA LEU A 123 -1.34 -6.21 3.21
C LEU A 123 -0.87 -7.49 2.53
N GLU A 124 -1.17 -7.69 1.26
CA GLU A 124 -0.70 -8.86 0.50
C GLU A 124 0.82 -8.98 0.50
N ARG A 125 1.55 -7.87 0.47
CA ARG A 125 3.02 -7.84 0.50
C ARG A 125 3.60 -8.17 1.87
N VAL A 126 2.88 -7.84 2.94
CA VAL A 126 3.34 -8.07 4.32
C VAL A 126 3.03 -9.50 4.79
N LEU A 127 1.91 -10.07 4.37
CA LEU A 127 1.45 -11.39 4.83
C LEU A 127 2.51 -12.51 4.78
N PRO A 128 3.37 -12.63 3.72
CA PRO A 128 4.39 -13.69 3.69
C PRO A 128 5.39 -13.66 4.85
N TYR A 129 5.58 -12.51 5.48
CA TYR A 129 6.49 -12.34 6.63
C TYR A 129 5.87 -12.74 7.97
N LEU A 130 4.58 -13.00 8.01
CA LEU A 130 3.82 -13.19 9.25
C LEU A 130 3.51 -14.65 9.56
N HIS A 131 4.20 -15.58 8.91
CA HIS A 131 4.02 -17.02 9.15
C HIS A 131 4.75 -17.48 10.43
N GLY A 132 4.20 -18.50 11.07
CA GLY A 132 4.82 -19.15 12.22
C GLY A 132 4.48 -18.53 13.57
N TYR A 133 3.61 -17.55 13.62
CA TYR A 133 3.11 -16.91 14.82
C TYR A 133 1.65 -17.33 15.11
N GLY A 134 1.25 -17.20 16.36
CA GLY A 134 -0.14 -17.48 16.79
C GLY A 134 -1.13 -16.38 16.43
N LEU A 135 -0.99 -15.82 15.24
CA LEU A 135 -1.86 -14.73 14.76
C LEU A 135 -3.23 -15.24 14.37
N THR A 136 -4.25 -14.51 14.73
CA THR A 136 -5.65 -14.74 14.31
C THR A 136 -6.11 -13.73 13.29
N THR A 137 -5.63 -12.49 13.40
CA THR A 137 -6.07 -11.39 12.55
C THR A 137 -4.91 -10.42 12.29
N VAL A 138 -4.85 -9.93 11.07
CA VAL A 138 -3.96 -8.82 10.67
C VAL A 138 -4.79 -7.75 9.98
N GLU A 139 -4.61 -6.51 10.38
CA GLU A 139 -5.23 -5.34 9.77
C GLU A 139 -4.15 -4.35 9.37
N LEU A 140 -4.18 -3.90 8.12
CA LEU A 140 -3.27 -2.87 7.61
C LEU A 140 -4.10 -1.64 7.23
N ALA A 141 -3.83 -0.53 7.89
CA ALA A 141 -4.49 0.75 7.63
C ALA A 141 -3.56 1.67 6.84
N VAL A 142 -4.11 2.31 5.82
CA VAL A 142 -3.45 3.38 5.05
C VAL A 142 -4.24 4.65 5.22
N SER A 143 -3.55 5.73 5.54
CA SER A 143 -4.12 7.07 5.67
C SER A 143 -3.44 8.01 4.68
N GLU A 144 -4.21 8.72 3.87
CA GLU A 144 -3.70 9.78 2.98
C GLU A 144 -3.78 11.16 3.62
N ALA A 145 -4.60 11.31 4.67
CA ALA A 145 -4.79 12.52 5.45
C ALA A 145 -5.05 12.17 6.92
N PRO A 146 -4.85 13.09 7.89
CA PRO A 146 -5.02 12.80 9.31
C PRO A 146 -6.43 12.34 9.72
N ASP A 147 -7.43 12.68 8.94
CA ASP A 147 -8.85 12.47 9.24
C ASP A 147 -9.47 11.27 8.50
N THR A 148 -8.72 10.59 7.64
CA THR A 148 -9.23 9.47 6.84
C THR A 148 -8.26 8.29 6.83
N SER A 149 -8.81 7.08 6.78
CA SER A 149 -8.02 5.87 6.57
C SER A 149 -8.88 4.77 5.93
N ALA A 150 -8.22 3.85 5.25
CA ALA A 150 -8.81 2.59 4.80
C ALA A 150 -8.02 1.43 5.41
N THR A 151 -8.73 0.38 5.79
CA THR A 151 -8.13 -0.79 6.44
C THR A 151 -8.46 -2.04 5.65
N ALA A 152 -7.41 -2.77 5.26
CA ALA A 152 -7.50 -4.12 4.74
C ALA A 152 -7.32 -5.11 5.90
N ARG A 153 -8.03 -6.23 5.86
CA ARG A 153 -8.03 -7.24 6.92
C ARG A 153 -7.83 -8.63 6.35
N PHE A 154 -7.05 -9.43 7.06
CA PHE A 154 -6.87 -10.85 6.82
C PHE A 154 -7.05 -11.63 8.11
N ASP A 155 -7.89 -12.68 8.08
CA ASP A 155 -8.11 -13.59 9.20
C ASP A 155 -7.41 -14.91 8.90
N PHE A 156 -6.54 -15.37 9.82
CA PHE A 156 -5.89 -16.67 9.74
C PHE A 156 -6.88 -17.75 10.15
N THR A 157 -6.90 -18.84 9.42
CA THR A 157 -7.75 -20.04 9.70
C THR A 157 -7.00 -21.06 10.54
#